data_95b4d2deb7887c9330fd83e7473d9c07
#
_entry.id   95b4d2deb7887c9330fd83e7473d9c07
#
_cell.length_a   1.000
_cell.length_b   1.000
_cell.length_c   1.000
_cell.angle_alpha   90.00
_cell.angle_beta   90.00
_cell.angle_gamma   90.00
#
_symmetry.space_group_name_H-M   'P 1'
#
loop_
_entity.id
_entity.type
_entity.pdbx_description
1 polymer ?
#
loop_
_entity_poly.entity_id
_entity_poly.type
_entity_poly.pdbx_seq_one_letter_code
_entity_poly.pdbx_strand_id
1 'polypeptide(L)'
;DAPEKAEHVLGRIERTFKSLSESPERGSFPKELLTLGVRDYRQIFFKPYRVIYQIISDKVYVMLITDGRRDMEALLQRRLLLA
;
A
#
# COMPACT_ATOMS: atom_id res chain seq x y z
N ASP A 1 8.83 8.88 24.18
CA ASP A 1 7.63 9.42 23.66
C ASP A 1 7.61 9.47 22.13
N ALA A 2 7.82 10.65 21.52
CA ALA A 2 7.80 10.74 20.07
C ALA A 2 8.87 9.86 19.41
N PRO A 3 10.12 9.84 19.89
CA PRO A 3 11.13 8.96 19.28
C PRO A 3 10.75 7.48 19.39
N GLU A 4 10.16 7.07 20.50
CA GLU A 4 9.78 5.69 20.66
C GLU A 4 8.66 5.31 19.69
N LYS A 5 7.70 6.20 19.51
CA LYS A 5 6.61 5.95 18.56
C LYS A 5 7.14 5.89 17.14
N ALA A 6 8.06 6.78 16.79
CA ALA A 6 8.63 6.79 15.45
C ALA A 6 9.40 5.50 15.18
N GLU A 7 10.17 5.03 16.15
CA GLU A 7 10.90 3.78 15.99
C GLU A 7 9.96 2.60 15.83
N HIS A 8 8.87 2.60 16.59
CA HIS A 8 7.89 1.53 16.49
C HIS A 8 7.24 1.49 15.11
N VAL A 9 6.86 2.65 14.59
CA VAL A 9 6.24 2.75 13.26
C VAL A 9 7.25 2.32 12.20
N LEU A 10 8.49 2.79 12.29
CA LEU A 10 9.52 2.42 11.32
C LEU A 10 9.75 0.91 11.32
N GLY A 11 9.77 0.29 12.49
CA GLY A 11 9.93 -1.15 12.58
C GLY A 11 8.79 -1.90 11.90
N ARG A 12 7.57 -1.41 12.06
CA ARG A 12 6.41 -2.02 11.39
C ARG A 12 6.50 -1.86 9.87
N ILE A 13 6.92 -0.70 9.42
CA ILE A 13 7.09 -0.45 7.98
C ILE A 13 8.14 -1.39 7.41
N GLU A 14 9.26 -1.51 8.10
CA GLU A 14 10.34 -2.39 7.63
C GLU A 14 9.88 -3.85 7.54
N ARG A 15 9.15 -4.32 8.57
CA ARG A 15 8.65 -5.68 8.56
C ARG A 15 7.63 -5.89 7.44
N THR A 16 6.80 -4.88 7.20
CA THR A 16 5.81 -4.94 6.13
C THR A 16 6.50 -5.03 4.77
N PHE A 17 7.50 -4.20 4.53
CA PHE A 17 8.21 -4.21 3.27
C PHE A 17 9.01 -5.49 3.08
N LYS A 18 9.61 -6.01 4.15
CA LYS A 18 10.29 -7.30 4.07
C LYS A 18 9.32 -8.41 3.71
N SER A 19 8.15 -8.39 4.32
CA SER A 19 7.10 -9.36 4.01
C SER A 19 6.70 -9.29 2.54
N LEU A 20 6.61 -8.09 1.96
CA LEU A 20 6.29 -7.93 0.56
C LEU A 20 7.41 -8.44 -0.35
N SER A 21 8.67 -8.25 0.04
CA SER A 21 9.76 -8.75 -0.78
C SER A 21 9.81 -10.27 -0.81
N GLU A 22 9.35 -10.90 0.27
CA GLU A 22 9.32 -12.37 0.36
C GLU A 22 8.08 -12.97 -0.29
N SER A 23 6.96 -12.27 -0.21
CA SER A 23 5.68 -12.75 -0.76
C SER A 23 4.94 -11.59 -1.40
N PRO A 24 5.36 -11.16 -2.59
CA PRO A 24 4.76 -9.96 -3.20
C PRO A 24 3.27 -10.07 -3.47
N GLU A 25 2.78 -11.29 -3.66
CA GLU A 25 1.38 -11.49 -4.01
C GLU A 25 0.47 -11.68 -2.81
N ARG A 26 0.98 -11.43 -1.59
CA ARG A 26 0.17 -11.61 -0.39
C ARG A 26 -0.94 -10.57 -0.25
N GLY A 27 -0.80 -9.44 -0.90
CA GLY A 27 -1.81 -8.39 -0.82
C GLY A 27 -3.02 -8.68 -1.68
N SER A 28 -4.12 -8.02 -1.36
CA SER A 28 -5.36 -8.13 -2.13
C SER A 28 -5.46 -6.99 -3.13
N PHE A 29 -6.36 -7.13 -4.08
CA PHE A 29 -6.63 -6.04 -5.02
C PHE A 29 -7.52 -4.99 -4.35
N PRO A 30 -7.21 -3.69 -4.48
CA PRO A 30 -8.08 -2.65 -3.92
C PRO A 30 -9.44 -2.70 -4.59
N LYS A 31 -10.49 -2.78 -3.78
CA LYS A 31 -11.85 -2.90 -4.31
C LYS A 31 -12.24 -1.68 -5.14
N GLU A 32 -11.72 -0.52 -4.77
CA GLU A 32 -12.00 0.73 -5.50
C GLU A 32 -11.50 0.67 -6.94
N LEU A 33 -10.42 -0.07 -7.17
CA LEU A 33 -9.87 -0.24 -8.51
C LEU A 33 -10.49 -1.42 -9.22
N LEU A 34 -10.90 -2.44 -8.48
CA LEU A 34 -11.57 -3.59 -9.09
C LEU A 34 -12.88 -3.20 -9.77
N THR A 35 -13.61 -2.26 -9.19
CA THR A 35 -14.86 -1.79 -9.81
C THR A 35 -14.59 -1.12 -11.15
N LEU A 36 -13.36 -0.67 -11.39
CA LEU A 36 -12.97 -0.08 -12.67
C LEU A 36 -12.25 -1.08 -13.56
N GLY A 37 -12.18 -2.35 -13.14
CA GLY A 37 -11.50 -3.38 -13.91
C GLY A 37 -9.98 -3.31 -13.82
N VAL A 38 -9.44 -2.56 -12.87
CA VAL A 38 -8.00 -2.38 -12.73
C VAL A 38 -7.46 -3.37 -11.72
N ARG A 39 -6.53 -4.21 -12.15
CA ARG A 39 -5.88 -5.23 -11.30
C ARG A 39 -4.37 -5.08 -11.29
N ASP A 40 -3.88 -3.90 -11.57
CA ASP A 40 -2.44 -3.65 -11.63
C ASP A 40 -1.83 -3.39 -10.27
N TYR A 41 -2.65 -3.18 -9.26
CA TYR A 41 -2.19 -2.77 -7.94
C TYR A 41 -2.72 -3.71 -6.87
N ARG A 42 -1.94 -3.86 -5.80
CA ARG A 42 -2.32 -4.64 -4.62
C ARG A 42 -2.23 -3.75 -3.39
N GLN A 43 -2.84 -4.21 -2.31
CA GLN A 43 -2.83 -3.45 -1.06
C GLN A 43 -2.55 -4.37 0.11
N ILE A 44 -1.91 -3.81 1.12
CA ILE A 44 -1.80 -4.41 2.45
C ILE A 44 -2.04 -3.32 3.48
N PHE A 45 -2.29 -3.75 4.70
CA PHE A 45 -2.57 -2.83 5.80
C PHE A 45 -1.54 -3.01 6.90
N PHE A 46 -1.11 -1.91 7.49
CA PHE A 46 -0.58 -1.90 8.85
C PHE A 46 -1.22 -0.71 9.54
N LYS A 47 -2.19 -1.00 10.35
CA LYS A 47 -3.07 0.02 10.93
C LYS A 47 -2.30 1.16 11.55
N PRO A 48 -2.70 2.40 11.32
CA PRO A 48 -3.92 2.80 10.58
C PRO A 48 -3.72 3.02 9.08
N TYR A 49 -2.65 2.51 8.51
CA TYR A 49 -2.24 2.83 7.15
C TYR A 49 -2.62 1.75 6.15
N ARG A 50 -2.88 2.19 4.91
CA ARG A 50 -2.97 1.33 3.74
C ARG A 50 -1.75 1.56 2.86
N VAL A 51 -1.21 0.48 2.33
CA VAL A 51 -0.08 0.54 1.41
C VAL A 51 -0.55 -0.03 0.09
N ILE A 52 -0.48 0.77 -0.96
CA ILE A 52 -0.82 0.36 -2.33
C ILE A 52 0.49 0.15 -3.06
N TYR A 53 0.64 -1.00 -3.68
CA TYR A 53 1.89 -1.32 -4.38
C TYR A 53 1.60 -2.02 -5.69
N GLN A 54 2.62 -2.10 -6.53
CA GLN A 54 2.55 -2.73 -7.83
C GLN A 54 3.74 -3.69 -7.97
N ILE A 55 3.49 -4.82 -8.60
CA ILE A 55 4.55 -5.78 -8.91
C ILE A 55 4.89 -5.61 -10.38
N ILE A 56 6.14 -5.28 -10.67
CA ILE A 56 6.64 -5.15 -12.04
C ILE A 56 7.87 -6.03 -12.15
N SER A 57 7.80 -7.03 -13.01
CA SER A 57 8.81 -8.07 -13.11
C SER A 57 8.93 -8.73 -11.74
N ASP A 58 10.06 -8.72 -11.09
CA ASP A 58 10.23 -9.34 -9.78
C ASP A 58 10.27 -8.32 -8.65
N LYS A 59 9.91 -7.07 -8.94
CA LYS A 59 10.11 -6.00 -7.98
C LYS A 59 8.79 -5.42 -7.52
N VAL A 60 8.78 -5.00 -6.26
CA VAL A 60 7.63 -4.37 -5.64
C VAL A 60 7.88 -2.86 -5.60
N TYR A 61 6.94 -2.11 -6.13
CA TYR A 61 6.99 -0.65 -6.12
C TYR A 61 5.85 -0.15 -5.25
N VAL A 62 6.20 0.53 -4.15
CA VAL A 62 5.20 1.13 -3.28
C VAL A 62 4.76 2.43 -3.92
N MET A 63 3.47 2.49 -4.25
CA MET A 63 2.92 3.63 -4.96
C MET A 63 2.30 4.66 -4.02
N LEU A 64 1.78 4.20 -2.88
CA LEU A 64 1.04 5.08 -1.99
C LEU A 64 0.98 4.47 -0.60
N ILE A 65 1.25 5.29 0.41
CA ILE A 65 1.01 4.95 1.81
C ILE A 65 0.11 6.04 2.37
N THR A 66 -1.04 5.67 2.88
CA THR A 66 -2.00 6.65 3.34
C THR A 66 -2.82 6.11 4.51
N ASP A 67 -3.46 7.02 5.24
CA ASP A 67 -4.40 6.65 6.29
C ASP A 67 -5.57 5.89 5.66
N GLY A 68 -5.90 4.73 6.23
CA GLY A 68 -6.94 3.88 5.67
C GLY A 68 -8.34 4.46 5.74
N ARG A 69 -8.52 5.59 6.44
CA ARG A 69 -9.82 6.25 6.57
C ARG A 69 -10.07 7.30 5.49
N ARG A 70 -9.08 7.55 4.64
CA ARG A 70 -9.23 8.56 3.59
C ARG A 70 -10.14 8.04 2.47
N ASP A 71 -10.67 8.99 1.70
CA ASP A 71 -11.41 8.67 0.49
C ASP A 71 -10.44 8.09 -0.54
N MET A 72 -10.35 6.78 -0.55
CA MET A 72 -9.37 6.08 -1.36
C MET A 72 -9.71 6.14 -2.84
N GLU A 73 -11.00 6.18 -3.17
CA GLU A 73 -11.37 6.21 -4.58
C GLU A 73 -10.85 7.47 -5.25
N ALA A 74 -11.10 8.63 -4.65
CA ALA A 74 -10.63 9.89 -5.22
C ALA A 74 -9.10 9.95 -5.20
N LEU A 75 -8.49 9.47 -4.13
CA LEU A 75 -7.05 9.52 -3.99
C LEU A 75 -6.36 8.64 -5.03
N LEU A 76 -6.86 7.43 -5.23
CA LEU A 76 -6.28 6.51 -6.20
C LEU A 76 -6.48 7.01 -7.62
N GLN A 77 -7.64 7.56 -7.94
CA GLN A 77 -7.86 8.14 -9.25
C GLN A 77 -6.84 9.23 -9.53
N ARG A 78 -6.64 10.12 -8.58
CA ARG A 78 -5.72 11.24 -8.76
C ARG A 78 -4.28 10.77 -8.90
N ARG A 79 -3.86 9.81 -8.08
CA ARG A 79 -2.46 9.41 -8.01
C ARG A 79 -2.07 8.39 -9.06
N LEU A 80 -2.97 7.46 -9.38
CA LEU A 80 -2.61 6.31 -10.20
C LEU A 80 -3.23 6.33 -11.58
N LEU A 81 -4.40 6.95 -11.73
CA LEU A 81 -5.15 6.87 -12.98
C LEU A 81 -5.14 8.16 -13.78
N LEU A 82 -4.98 9.31 -13.12
CA LEU A 82 -5.02 10.61 -13.77
C LEU A 82 -3.67 11.31 -13.82
N ALA A 83 -2.67 10.73 -13.23
CA ALA A 83 -1.33 11.35 -13.18
C ALA A 83 -0.65 11.37 -14.54
#